data_e2262a85d448f26ac2026f5ca1a2a9bf
#
_entry.id   e2262a85d448f26ac2026f5ca1a2a9bf
#
_cell.length_a   1.000
_cell.length_b   1.000
_cell.length_c   1.000
_cell.angle_alpha   90.00
_cell.angle_beta   90.00
_cell.angle_gamma   90.00
#
_symmetry.space_group_name_H-M   'P 1'
#
loop_
_entity.id
_entity.type
_entity.pdbx_description
1 polymer ?
#
loop_
_entity_poly.entity_id
_entity_poly.type
_entity_poly.pdbx_seq_one_letter_code
_entity_poly.pdbx_strand_id
1 'polypeptide(L)'
;MTVDEFWDWSLARYSDHSTRDYLLTLQTKLDLVVLEALFAMWLGSRHREWEEGAADRLGKATQRWLEAVVSPLRETRVRWRSDPTLQTAREHLLTLEVQAERHLAELIWDAVMGSSDVTTDVVYRPEIATAELMTVNVGRIPLFRDGKYVSERTQMVVLLDQAT
;
A
#
# COMPACT_ATOMS: atom_id res chain seq x y z
N MET A 1 11.83 -11.77 6.37
CA MET A 1 10.99 -10.74 5.71
C MET A 1 11.91 -9.80 4.96
N THR A 2 11.62 -9.56 3.69
CA THR A 2 12.37 -8.66 2.81
C THR A 2 11.40 -7.77 2.04
N VAL A 3 11.90 -6.68 1.46
CA VAL A 3 11.10 -5.81 0.59
C VAL A 3 10.62 -6.56 -0.67
N ASP A 4 11.41 -7.52 -1.17
CA ASP A 4 11.01 -8.36 -2.31
C ASP A 4 9.82 -9.26 -1.97
N GLU A 5 9.82 -9.90 -0.79
CA GLU A 5 8.66 -10.68 -0.32
C GLU A 5 7.39 -9.83 -0.18
N PHE A 6 7.51 -8.60 0.28
CA PHE A 6 6.39 -7.66 0.34
C PHE A 6 5.91 -7.28 -1.06
N TRP A 7 6.83 -6.96 -1.97
CA TRP A 7 6.51 -6.58 -3.34
C TRP A 7 5.79 -7.71 -4.09
N ASP A 8 6.33 -8.92 -4.03
CA ASP A 8 5.74 -10.10 -4.68
C ASP A 8 4.36 -10.43 -4.12
N TRP A 9 4.18 -10.32 -2.81
CA TRP A 9 2.88 -10.48 -2.16
C TRP A 9 1.89 -9.41 -2.64
N SER A 10 2.33 -8.17 -2.76
CA SER A 10 1.50 -7.06 -3.25
C SER A 10 1.06 -7.27 -4.70
N LEU A 11 1.97 -7.68 -5.58
CA LEU A 11 1.66 -8.00 -6.97
C LEU A 11 0.66 -9.16 -7.08
N ALA A 12 0.83 -10.21 -6.28
CA ALA A 12 -0.09 -11.34 -6.26
C ALA A 12 -1.51 -10.92 -5.87
N ARG A 13 -1.65 -10.05 -4.87
CA ARG A 13 -2.96 -9.50 -4.44
C ARG A 13 -3.57 -8.57 -5.47
N TYR A 14 -2.75 -7.73 -6.09
CA TYR A 14 -3.19 -6.79 -7.11
C TYR A 14 -3.54 -7.47 -8.46
N SER A 15 -3.14 -8.72 -8.66
CA SER A 15 -3.52 -9.51 -9.83
C SER A 15 -4.98 -9.99 -9.76
N ASP A 16 -5.57 -10.12 -8.58
CA ASP A 16 -7.00 -10.37 -8.43
C ASP A 16 -7.82 -9.15 -8.83
N HIS A 17 -8.76 -9.34 -9.78
CA HIS A 17 -9.52 -8.25 -10.36
C HIS A 17 -10.41 -7.53 -9.35
N SER A 18 -11.07 -8.27 -8.46
CA SER A 18 -11.98 -7.68 -7.46
C SER A 18 -11.22 -6.85 -6.43
N THR A 19 -10.10 -7.35 -5.97
CA THR A 19 -9.19 -6.66 -5.04
C THR A 19 -8.62 -5.39 -5.67
N ARG A 20 -8.08 -5.51 -6.88
CA ARG A 20 -7.53 -4.37 -7.61
C ARG A 20 -8.56 -3.27 -7.85
N ASP A 21 -9.73 -3.62 -8.35
CA ASP A 21 -10.77 -2.64 -8.69
C ASP A 21 -11.29 -1.93 -7.44
N TYR A 22 -11.35 -2.64 -6.31
CA TYR A 22 -11.70 -2.05 -5.03
C TYR A 22 -10.61 -1.08 -4.53
N LEU A 23 -9.34 -1.49 -4.54
CA LEU A 23 -8.23 -0.63 -4.12
C LEU A 23 -8.12 0.63 -4.99
N LEU A 24 -8.31 0.52 -6.32
CA LEU A 24 -8.35 1.67 -7.22
C LEU A 24 -9.54 2.59 -6.94
N THR A 25 -10.68 2.04 -6.53
CA THR A 25 -11.83 2.83 -6.11
C THR A 25 -11.51 3.65 -4.86
N LEU A 26 -10.88 3.04 -3.86
CA LEU A 26 -10.47 3.75 -2.64
C LEU A 26 -9.38 4.79 -2.93
N GLN A 27 -8.43 4.47 -3.80
CA GLN A 27 -7.42 5.43 -4.25
C GLN A 27 -8.06 6.67 -4.89
N THR A 28 -9.06 6.47 -5.75
CA THR A 28 -9.71 7.58 -6.47
C THR A 28 -10.65 8.39 -5.57
N LYS A 29 -11.36 7.74 -4.63
CA LYS A 29 -12.38 8.40 -3.80
C LYS A 29 -11.83 8.98 -2.50
N LEU A 30 -10.80 8.38 -1.95
CA LEU A 30 -10.30 8.67 -0.61
C LEU A 30 -8.82 9.05 -0.58
N ASP A 31 -8.17 9.16 -1.73
CA ASP A 31 -6.72 9.36 -1.86
C ASP A 31 -5.88 8.30 -1.14
N LEU A 32 -6.39 7.06 -1.08
CA LEU A 32 -5.67 5.95 -0.45
C LEU A 32 -4.33 5.70 -1.15
N VAL A 33 -3.26 5.68 -0.41
CA VAL A 33 -1.96 5.17 -0.88
C VAL A 33 -1.99 3.64 -0.83
N VAL A 34 -2.27 3.01 -1.97
CA VAL A 34 -2.51 1.56 -2.07
C VAL A 34 -1.37 0.74 -1.48
N LEU A 35 -0.11 1.09 -1.77
CA LEU A 35 1.05 0.37 -1.24
C LEU A 35 1.19 0.48 0.28
N GLU A 36 0.81 1.58 0.89
CA GLU A 36 0.80 1.70 2.36
C GLU A 36 -0.24 0.76 2.99
N ALA A 37 -1.44 0.69 2.38
CA ALA A 37 -2.48 -0.23 2.82
C ALA A 37 -2.04 -1.69 2.64
N LEU A 38 -1.47 -2.04 1.48
CA LEU A 38 -0.94 -3.38 1.23
C LEU A 38 0.18 -3.74 2.21
N PHE A 39 1.06 -2.81 2.57
CA PHE A 39 2.11 -3.04 3.55
C PHE A 39 1.57 -3.31 4.95
N ALA A 40 0.60 -2.52 5.41
CA ALA A 40 -0.08 -2.72 6.68
C ALA A 40 -0.72 -4.12 6.77
N MET A 41 -1.36 -4.55 5.69
CA MET A 41 -2.02 -5.86 5.62
C MET A 41 -1.02 -7.00 5.48
N TRP A 42 0.05 -6.82 4.70
CA TRP A 42 1.13 -7.79 4.60
C TRP A 42 1.79 -8.06 5.96
N LEU A 43 2.06 -7.03 6.75
CA LEU A 43 2.54 -7.19 8.12
C LEU A 43 1.55 -8.02 8.96
N GLY A 44 0.25 -7.73 8.89
CA GLY A 44 -0.79 -8.49 9.57
C GLY A 44 -0.81 -9.97 9.15
N SER A 45 -0.65 -10.26 7.86
CA SER A 45 -0.56 -11.63 7.33
C SER A 45 0.65 -12.41 7.84
N ARG A 46 1.67 -11.72 8.34
CA ARG A 46 2.89 -12.27 8.93
C ARG A 46 2.88 -12.24 10.47
N HIS A 47 1.70 -12.09 11.07
CA HIS A 47 1.54 -11.91 12.52
C HIS A 47 2.38 -10.76 13.08
N ARG A 48 2.44 -9.65 12.34
CA ARG A 48 3.16 -8.43 12.75
C ARG A 48 2.17 -7.29 12.94
N GLU A 49 2.31 -6.64 14.09
CA GLU A 49 1.62 -5.40 14.42
C GLU A 49 2.62 -4.25 14.30
N TRP A 50 2.30 -3.20 13.54
CA TRP A 50 3.13 -1.99 13.52
C TRP A 50 2.65 -0.97 14.55
N GLU A 51 3.57 -0.24 15.15
CA GLU A 51 3.24 0.80 16.11
C GLU A 51 2.67 2.06 15.41
N GLU A 52 1.87 2.82 16.14
CA GLU A 52 1.21 4.02 15.60
C GLU A 52 2.21 5.05 15.06
N GLY A 53 3.34 5.25 15.76
CA GLY A 53 4.41 6.14 15.31
C GLY A 53 5.09 5.71 14.01
N ALA A 54 5.09 4.42 13.68
CA ALA A 54 5.59 3.92 12.40
C ALA A 54 4.73 4.40 11.24
N ALA A 55 3.40 4.36 11.38
CA ALA A 55 2.48 4.85 10.36
C ALA A 55 2.62 6.36 10.08
N ASP A 56 2.95 7.16 11.10
CA ASP A 56 3.19 8.60 10.92
C ASP A 56 4.52 8.90 10.20
N ARG A 57 5.56 8.11 10.49
CA ARG A 57 6.84 8.22 9.76
C ARG A 57 6.71 7.81 8.31
N LEU A 58 5.92 6.78 8.05
CA LEU A 58 5.63 6.30 6.71
C LEU A 58 5.10 7.42 5.81
N GLY A 59 4.01 8.09 6.20
CA GLY A 59 3.44 9.18 5.40
C GLY A 59 4.44 10.28 5.07
N LYS A 60 5.31 10.65 6.01
CA LYS A 60 6.36 11.65 5.77
C LYS A 60 7.43 11.17 4.78
N ALA A 61 7.79 9.88 4.83
CA ALA A 61 8.82 9.32 3.95
C ALA A 61 8.32 9.16 2.50
N THR A 62 7.05 8.82 2.32
CA THR A 62 6.48 8.46 1.02
C THR A 62 5.89 9.64 0.27
N GLN A 63 5.33 10.64 0.96
CA GLN A 63 4.57 11.75 0.37
C GLN A 63 5.33 12.48 -0.73
N ARG A 64 6.59 12.83 -0.48
CA ARG A 64 7.41 13.56 -1.47
C ARG A 64 7.59 12.79 -2.78
N TRP A 65 7.80 11.48 -2.69
CA TRP A 65 7.97 10.62 -3.86
C TRP A 65 6.65 10.44 -4.62
N LEU A 66 5.56 10.24 -3.88
CA LEU A 66 4.22 10.16 -4.45
C LEU A 66 3.88 11.41 -5.26
N GLU A 67 4.05 12.59 -4.68
CA GLU A 67 3.72 13.87 -5.32
C GLU A 67 4.64 14.22 -6.49
N ALA A 68 5.95 13.95 -6.34
CA ALA A 68 6.93 14.36 -7.34
C ALA A 68 7.07 13.38 -8.51
N VAL A 69 6.75 12.08 -8.33
CA VAL A 69 7.04 11.05 -9.32
C VAL A 69 5.82 10.19 -9.65
N VAL A 70 5.24 9.49 -8.66
CA VAL A 70 4.21 8.49 -8.94
C VAL A 70 2.93 9.13 -9.49
N SER A 71 2.42 10.17 -8.82
CA SER A 71 1.18 10.86 -9.23
C SER A 71 1.30 11.51 -10.61
N PRO A 72 2.36 12.25 -10.95
CA PRO A 72 2.53 12.82 -12.29
C PRO A 72 2.60 11.77 -13.42
N LEU A 73 3.27 10.64 -13.20
CA LEU A 73 3.31 9.53 -14.15
C LEU A 73 1.92 8.97 -14.41
N ARG A 74 1.18 8.68 -13.32
CA ARG A 74 -0.20 8.16 -13.37
C ARG A 74 -1.15 9.12 -14.06
N GLU A 75 -1.13 10.39 -13.68
CA GLU A 75 -1.97 11.43 -14.28
C GLU A 75 -1.74 11.58 -15.77
N THR A 76 -0.48 11.58 -16.20
CA THR A 76 -0.12 11.65 -17.62
C THR A 76 -0.63 10.44 -18.37
N ARG A 77 -0.44 9.22 -17.84
CA ARG A 77 -0.93 7.98 -18.44
C ARG A 77 -2.47 7.98 -18.56
N VAL A 78 -3.17 8.44 -17.53
CA VAL A 78 -4.64 8.53 -17.54
C VAL A 78 -5.11 9.58 -18.56
N ARG A 79 -4.49 10.75 -18.62
CA ARG A 79 -4.82 11.83 -19.57
C ARG A 79 -4.69 11.37 -21.02
N TRP A 80 -3.73 10.53 -21.33
CA TRP A 80 -3.50 10.02 -22.68
C TRP A 80 -4.38 8.83 -23.07
N ARG A 81 -5.29 8.38 -22.16
CA ARG A 81 -6.13 7.19 -22.39
C ARG A 81 -7.00 7.28 -23.64
N SER A 82 -7.50 8.47 -23.97
CA SER A 82 -8.41 8.69 -25.09
C SER A 82 -7.71 8.87 -26.43
N ASP A 83 -6.39 8.96 -26.49
CA ASP A 83 -5.63 9.15 -27.71
C ASP A 83 -4.96 7.85 -28.16
N PRO A 84 -5.48 7.19 -29.23
CA PRO A 84 -4.92 5.93 -29.73
C PRO A 84 -3.48 6.07 -30.23
N THR A 85 -3.07 7.27 -30.68
CA THR A 85 -1.71 7.52 -31.21
C THR A 85 -0.65 7.47 -30.13
N LEU A 86 -1.06 7.62 -28.84
CA LEU A 86 -0.19 7.61 -27.67
C LEU A 86 -0.14 6.24 -26.96
N GLN A 87 -0.71 5.18 -27.54
CA GLN A 87 -0.78 3.88 -26.87
C GLN A 87 0.59 3.37 -26.44
N THR A 88 1.57 3.36 -27.36
CA THR A 88 2.95 2.91 -27.05
C THR A 88 3.59 3.77 -25.95
N ALA A 89 3.41 5.08 -26.01
CA ALA A 89 3.93 5.99 -24.99
C ALA A 89 3.28 5.72 -23.62
N ARG A 90 1.98 5.41 -23.58
CA ARG A 90 1.26 5.02 -22.35
C ARG A 90 1.78 3.72 -21.76
N GLU A 91 2.13 2.74 -22.58
CA GLU A 91 2.73 1.47 -22.12
C GLU A 91 4.10 1.73 -21.47
N HIS A 92 4.91 2.62 -22.03
CA HIS A 92 6.16 3.05 -21.41
C HIS A 92 5.93 3.79 -20.09
N LEU A 93 4.94 4.68 -20.03
CA LEU A 93 4.55 5.36 -18.79
C LEU A 93 4.10 4.37 -17.71
N LEU A 94 3.34 3.35 -18.07
CA LEU A 94 2.95 2.29 -17.13
C LEU A 94 4.17 1.55 -16.57
N THR A 95 5.15 1.23 -17.41
CA THR A 95 6.40 0.61 -16.97
C THR A 95 7.15 1.50 -15.97
N LEU A 96 7.26 2.80 -16.27
CA LEU A 96 7.89 3.76 -15.36
C LEU A 96 7.11 3.94 -14.05
N GLU A 97 5.77 3.97 -14.12
CA GLU A 97 4.90 4.04 -12.95
C GLU A 97 5.14 2.83 -12.02
N VAL A 98 5.18 1.61 -12.57
CA VAL A 98 5.47 0.38 -11.80
C VAL A 98 6.86 0.43 -11.17
N GLN A 99 7.87 0.92 -11.88
CA GLN A 99 9.22 1.10 -11.31
C GLN A 99 9.24 2.15 -10.19
N ALA A 100 8.49 3.24 -10.35
CA ALA A 100 8.35 4.27 -9.32
C ALA A 100 7.60 3.74 -8.09
N GLU A 101 6.60 2.89 -8.27
CA GLU A 101 5.89 2.20 -7.18
C GLU A 101 6.78 1.16 -6.49
N ARG A 102 7.66 0.47 -7.24
CA ARG A 102 8.68 -0.40 -6.62
C ARG A 102 9.61 0.38 -5.69
N HIS A 103 10.07 1.54 -6.12
CA HIS A 103 10.88 2.41 -5.26
C HIS A 103 10.08 2.93 -4.07
N LEU A 104 8.79 3.24 -4.25
CA LEU A 104 7.90 3.57 -3.13
C LEU A 104 7.83 2.45 -2.09
N ALA A 105 7.78 1.19 -2.54
CA ALA A 105 7.81 0.02 -1.64
C ALA A 105 9.12 -0.04 -0.82
N GLU A 106 10.25 0.34 -1.42
CA GLU A 106 11.54 0.46 -0.72
C GLU A 106 11.51 1.56 0.34
N LEU A 107 10.97 2.74 0.01
CA LEU A 107 10.80 3.83 0.96
C LEU A 107 9.89 3.46 2.14
N ILE A 108 8.80 2.75 1.87
CA ILE A 108 7.91 2.20 2.89
C ILE A 108 8.66 1.24 3.81
N TRP A 109 9.41 0.31 3.20
CA TRP A 109 10.21 -0.66 3.93
C TRP A 109 11.23 0.02 4.85
N ASP A 110 12.01 0.95 4.31
CA ASP A 110 13.07 1.63 5.05
C ASP A 110 12.51 2.48 6.20
N ALA A 111 11.36 3.12 5.99
CA ALA A 111 10.71 3.93 7.02
C ALA A 111 10.22 3.12 8.22
N VAL A 112 9.86 1.84 8.02
CA VAL A 112 9.26 0.98 9.06
C VAL A 112 10.24 -0.07 9.58
N MET A 113 11.03 -0.68 8.68
CA MET A 113 11.91 -1.82 8.99
C MET A 113 13.38 -1.42 9.09
N GLY A 114 13.77 -0.28 8.51
CA GLY A 114 15.16 0.19 8.41
C GLY A 114 15.68 0.92 9.65
N SER A 115 14.83 1.23 10.64
CA SER A 115 15.25 1.96 11.83
C SER A 115 16.11 1.08 12.74
N SER A 116 17.41 1.42 12.84
CA SER A 116 18.38 0.74 13.69
C SER A 116 18.24 1.08 15.18
N ASP A 117 17.42 2.04 15.53
CA ASP A 117 17.19 2.50 16.90
C ASP A 117 16.02 1.72 17.54
N VAL A 118 16.39 0.80 18.34
CA VAL A 118 15.91 0.11 19.53
C VAL A 118 14.39 0.09 19.89
N THR A 119 13.52 0.77 19.22
CA THR A 119 12.08 0.55 19.34
C THR A 119 11.62 -0.19 18.09
N THR A 120 11.37 -1.48 18.25
CA THR A 120 10.78 -2.30 17.18
C THR A 120 9.41 -1.73 16.84
N ASP A 121 9.37 -0.92 15.77
CA ASP A 121 8.13 -0.38 15.24
C ASP A 121 7.15 -1.46 14.78
N VAL A 122 7.62 -2.72 14.80
CA VAL A 122 6.86 -3.89 14.37
C VAL A 122 7.03 -5.02 15.38
N VAL A 123 5.94 -5.38 16.04
CA VAL A 123 5.91 -6.41 17.10
C VAL A 123 5.31 -7.70 16.55
N TYR A 124 5.92 -8.85 16.90
CA TYR A 124 5.37 -10.18 16.57
C TYR A 124 4.25 -10.58 17.53
N ARG A 125 3.07 -10.92 16.98
CA ARG A 125 1.84 -11.25 17.70
C ARG A 125 1.25 -12.57 17.19
N PRO A 126 1.88 -13.70 17.45
CA PRO A 126 1.40 -15.00 16.93
C PRO A 126 0.06 -15.43 17.54
N GLU A 127 -0.32 -14.87 18.69
CA GLU A 127 -1.56 -15.14 19.41
C GLU A 127 -2.79 -14.46 18.79
N ILE A 128 -2.58 -13.47 17.90
CA ILE A 128 -3.66 -12.70 17.27
C ILE A 128 -3.89 -13.23 15.85
N ALA A 129 -5.16 -13.35 15.45
CA ALA A 129 -5.52 -13.76 14.10
C ALA A 129 -5.05 -12.76 13.05
N THR A 130 -4.65 -13.24 11.87
CA THR A 130 -4.13 -12.42 10.77
C THR A 130 -5.11 -11.33 10.34
N ALA A 131 -6.39 -11.65 10.17
CA ALA A 131 -7.44 -10.69 9.81
C ALA A 131 -7.61 -9.58 10.86
N GLU A 132 -7.46 -9.91 12.15
CA GLU A 132 -7.50 -8.93 13.23
C GLU A 132 -6.28 -7.99 13.15
N LEU A 133 -5.08 -8.54 12.97
CA LEU A 133 -3.86 -7.74 12.80
C LEU A 133 -3.89 -6.87 11.54
N MET A 134 -4.41 -7.38 10.43
CA MET A 134 -4.64 -6.56 9.23
C MET A 134 -5.57 -5.38 9.55
N THR A 135 -6.66 -5.63 10.26
CA THR A 135 -7.60 -4.58 10.66
C THR A 135 -6.98 -3.54 11.57
N VAL A 136 -6.19 -3.97 12.55
CA VAL A 136 -5.45 -3.08 13.47
C VAL A 136 -4.44 -2.24 12.69
N ASN A 137 -3.60 -2.88 11.88
CA ASN A 137 -2.55 -2.19 11.13
C ASN A 137 -3.10 -1.15 10.16
N VAL A 138 -4.12 -1.51 9.38
CA VAL A 138 -4.78 -0.57 8.46
C VAL A 138 -5.43 0.59 9.22
N GLY A 139 -6.02 0.31 10.39
CA GLY A 139 -6.62 1.34 11.25
C GLY A 139 -5.63 2.41 11.75
N ARG A 140 -4.31 2.13 11.73
CA ARG A 140 -3.26 3.08 12.09
C ARG A 140 -2.83 4.00 10.95
N ILE A 141 -3.21 3.70 9.71
CA ILE A 141 -3.02 4.62 8.58
C ILE A 141 -3.86 5.89 8.84
N PRO A 142 -3.30 7.11 8.67
CA PRO A 142 -4.01 8.36 8.97
C PRO A 142 -5.41 8.47 8.35
N LEU A 143 -5.60 7.95 7.15
CA LEU A 143 -6.89 7.91 6.46
C LEU A 143 -7.98 7.19 7.26
N PHE A 144 -7.65 6.11 7.98
CA PHE A 144 -8.60 5.23 8.67
C PHE A 144 -8.66 5.46 10.18
N ARG A 145 -7.94 6.43 10.70
CA ARG A 145 -7.98 6.77 12.14
C ARG A 145 -9.33 7.34 12.54
N ASP A 146 -9.57 7.34 13.83
CA ASP A 146 -10.77 7.93 14.47
C ASP A 146 -12.08 7.29 13.99
N GLY A 147 -12.04 6.01 13.58
CA GLY A 147 -13.22 5.28 13.13
C GLY A 147 -13.75 5.73 11.77
N LYS A 148 -12.95 6.46 10.97
CA LYS A 148 -13.32 6.82 9.61
C LYS A 148 -13.26 5.60 8.68
N TYR A 149 -14.17 5.54 7.72
CA TYR A 149 -14.19 4.54 6.65
C TYR A 149 -14.12 3.10 7.15
N VAL A 150 -14.83 2.78 8.24
CA VAL A 150 -14.83 1.44 8.85
C VAL A 150 -15.30 0.36 7.86
N SER A 151 -16.35 0.66 7.09
CA SER A 151 -16.88 -0.27 6.07
C SER A 151 -15.85 -0.57 5.00
N GLU A 152 -15.18 0.47 4.50
CA GLU A 152 -14.16 0.37 3.44
C GLU A 152 -12.95 -0.42 3.94
N ARG A 153 -12.50 -0.15 5.16
CA ARG A 153 -11.42 -0.89 5.82
C ARG A 153 -11.78 -2.37 5.98
N THR A 154 -12.96 -2.65 6.48
CA THR A 154 -13.44 -4.04 6.68
C THR A 154 -13.52 -4.79 5.37
N GLN A 155 -14.09 -4.20 4.33
CA GLN A 155 -14.18 -4.82 3.01
C GLN A 155 -12.81 -5.09 2.41
N MET A 156 -11.86 -4.17 2.57
CA MET A 156 -10.49 -4.34 2.10
C MET A 156 -9.80 -5.53 2.78
N VAL A 157 -9.95 -5.67 4.11
CA VAL A 157 -9.39 -6.80 4.86
C VAL A 157 -10.01 -8.12 4.36
N VAL A 158 -11.33 -8.19 4.19
CA VAL A 158 -12.01 -9.40 3.71
C VAL A 158 -11.48 -9.83 2.34
N LEU A 159 -11.31 -8.90 1.39
CA LEU A 159 -10.80 -9.21 0.06
C LEU A 159 -9.35 -9.72 0.08
N LEU A 160 -8.50 -9.15 0.91
CA LEU A 160 -7.07 -9.47 0.94
C LEU A 160 -6.74 -10.69 1.80
N ASP A 161 -7.56 -11.01 2.80
CA ASP A 161 -7.42 -12.21 3.62
C ASP A 161 -7.86 -13.46 2.85
N GLN A 162 -8.92 -13.36 2.02
CA GLN A 162 -9.44 -14.48 1.21
C GLN A 162 -8.53 -14.89 0.05
N ALA A 163 -7.64 -14.01 -0.39
CA ALA A 163 -6.74 -14.27 -1.50
C ALA A 163 -5.49 -15.10 -1.08
N THR A 164 -5.56 -15.79 0.07
CA THR A 164 -4.50 -16.68 0.59
C THR A 164 -4.70 -18.12 0.03
#